data_4a85f7b1508ac5dc7c503e7ac840dc40
#
_entry.id   4a85f7b1508ac5dc7c503e7ac840dc40
#
_cell.length_a   1.000
_cell.length_b   1.000
_cell.length_c   1.000
_cell.angle_alpha   90.00
_cell.angle_beta   90.00
_cell.angle_gamma   90.00
#
_symmetry.space_group_name_H-M   'P 1'
#
loop_
_entity.id
_entity.type
_entity.pdbx_description
1 polymer ?
#
loop_
_entity_poly.entity_id
_entity_poly.type
_entity_poly.pdbx_seq_one_letter_code
_entity_poly.pdbx_strand_id
1 'polypeptide(L)'
;MLLSIGEGIREAEYDPIWRGALCSKNPKLLFEKWQRFEKFSHSTNRVRINQINETTATFQRYTSEGGIPSRPENFLICGLIISLLEEIGCLGLRCEMGLSGGSDFCIRKKGRFHLPQNFQMLEADSWWIEWREFKSRASDTVSDIVSQPISSIISTDQTVPVDALVKRLLADISHQWKVEELAHEVGLSKRSLQRKLGIAGLNFSNLVRLVRIHEACSLLAESDAPLTSIAFCTGFSDSAHFSRDFRASMGMTPTDYRAEIR
;
A
#
# COMPACT_ATOMS: atom_id res chain seq x y z
N MET A 1 -11.20 16.31 15.11
CA MET A 1 -10.64 16.96 13.90
C MET A 1 -9.43 16.21 13.34
N LEU A 2 -8.29 16.04 14.04
CA LEU A 2 -7.14 15.29 13.48
C LEU A 2 -7.45 13.81 13.19
N LEU A 3 -8.24 13.15 14.02
CA LEU A 3 -8.68 11.76 13.80
C LEU A 3 -9.54 11.60 12.55
N SER A 4 -10.32 12.60 12.16
CA SER A 4 -11.22 12.53 11.00
C SER A 4 -10.61 12.96 9.67
N ILE A 5 -9.33 13.41 9.67
CA ILE A 5 -8.65 13.78 8.41
C ILE A 5 -8.59 12.59 7.45
N GLY A 6 -8.44 11.38 7.96
CA GLY A 6 -8.43 10.17 7.15
C GLY A 6 -9.78 9.82 6.49
N GLU A 7 -10.90 10.40 6.93
CA GLU A 7 -12.21 10.13 6.34
C GLU A 7 -12.34 10.66 4.88
N GLY A 8 -11.49 11.62 4.48
CA GLY A 8 -11.40 12.12 3.10
C GLY A 8 -10.41 11.36 2.19
N ILE A 9 -9.86 10.22 2.62
CA ILE A 9 -8.87 9.48 1.81
C ILE A 9 -9.42 9.05 0.45
N ARG A 10 -10.72 8.75 0.35
CA ARG A 10 -11.37 8.43 -0.94
C ARG A 10 -11.43 9.60 -1.90
N GLU A 11 -11.54 10.81 -1.37
CA GLU A 11 -11.63 12.05 -2.16
C GLU A 11 -10.24 12.52 -2.62
N ALA A 12 -9.17 11.98 -2.04
CA ALA A 12 -7.79 12.17 -2.48
C ALA A 12 -7.50 11.29 -3.71
N GLU A 13 -8.24 11.53 -4.79
CA GLU A 13 -8.31 10.69 -6.00
C GLU A 13 -6.95 10.39 -6.67
N TYR A 14 -5.89 11.10 -6.33
CA TYR A 14 -4.62 11.03 -7.06
C TYR A 14 -3.36 10.85 -6.21
N ASP A 15 -3.48 10.54 -4.92
CA ASP A 15 -2.27 10.20 -4.15
C ASP A 15 -1.94 8.71 -4.32
N PRO A 16 -0.86 8.36 -5.05
CA PRO A 16 -0.45 6.98 -5.29
C PRO A 16 -0.26 6.17 -4.00
N ILE A 17 0.10 6.83 -2.89
CA ILE A 17 0.31 6.17 -1.58
C ILE A 17 -0.99 5.54 -1.10
N TRP A 18 -2.09 6.31 -1.12
CA TRP A 18 -3.40 5.83 -0.69
C TRP A 18 -3.93 4.76 -1.63
N ARG A 19 -3.74 4.93 -2.94
CA ARG A 19 -4.09 3.91 -3.94
C ARG A 19 -3.40 2.57 -3.64
N GLY A 20 -2.09 2.59 -3.36
CA GLY A 20 -1.35 1.39 -2.98
C GLY A 20 -1.87 0.74 -1.70
N ALA A 21 -2.25 1.54 -0.69
CA ALA A 21 -2.83 1.06 0.55
C ALA A 21 -4.23 0.46 0.34
N LEU A 22 -5.09 1.14 -0.42
CA LEU A 22 -6.48 0.74 -0.69
C LEU A 22 -6.61 -0.54 -1.52
N CYS A 23 -5.59 -0.90 -2.33
CA CYS A 23 -5.52 -2.19 -3.02
C CYS A 23 -5.22 -3.38 -2.10
N SER A 24 -5.14 -3.20 -0.79
CA SER A 24 -4.85 -4.29 0.14
C SER A 24 -6.03 -5.24 0.29
N LYS A 25 -5.81 -6.51 -0.03
CA LYS A 25 -6.83 -7.57 0.03
C LYS A 25 -7.20 -8.02 1.45
N ASN A 26 -6.43 -7.63 2.45
CA ASN A 26 -6.69 -7.90 3.87
C ASN A 26 -5.90 -6.94 4.78
N PRO A 27 -6.24 -6.85 6.07
CA PRO A 27 -5.57 -5.97 7.03
C PRO A 27 -4.08 -6.24 7.19
N LYS A 28 -3.65 -7.51 7.12
CA LYS A 28 -2.24 -7.88 7.23
C LYS A 28 -1.40 -7.24 6.11
N LEU A 29 -1.87 -7.33 4.86
CA LEU A 29 -1.20 -6.69 3.72
C LEU A 29 -1.16 -5.17 3.86
N LEU A 30 -2.22 -4.55 4.37
CA LEU A 30 -2.23 -3.12 4.68
C LEU A 30 -1.15 -2.76 5.70
N PHE A 31 -1.01 -3.55 6.77
CA PHE A 31 0.00 -3.32 7.80
C PHE A 31 1.43 -3.47 7.26
N GLU A 32 1.69 -4.49 6.45
CA GLU A 32 2.97 -4.69 5.78
C GLU A 32 3.33 -3.51 4.87
N LYS A 33 2.36 -3.01 4.09
CA LYS A 33 2.53 -1.83 3.23
C LYS A 33 2.78 -0.57 4.05
N TRP A 34 2.04 -0.35 5.13
CA TRP A 34 2.24 0.79 6.03
C TRP A 34 3.64 0.82 6.60
N GLN A 35 4.11 -0.29 7.18
CA GLN A 35 5.45 -0.39 7.76
C GLN A 35 6.55 -0.21 6.71
N ARG A 36 6.32 -0.67 5.49
CA ARG A 36 7.24 -0.43 4.37
C ARG A 36 7.26 1.04 3.96
N PHE A 37 6.10 1.69 3.89
CA PHE A 37 6.00 3.11 3.59
C PHE A 37 6.78 3.97 4.60
N GLU A 38 6.64 3.73 5.89
CA GLU A 38 7.39 4.45 6.91
C GLU A 38 8.91 4.31 6.77
N LYS A 39 9.40 3.11 6.41
CA LYS A 39 10.83 2.89 6.11
C LYS A 39 11.26 3.62 4.85
N PHE A 40 10.42 3.58 3.82
CA PHE A 40 10.69 4.18 2.52
C PHE A 40 10.74 5.71 2.58
N SER A 41 9.83 6.31 3.30
CA SER A 41 9.78 7.77 3.52
C SER A 41 10.88 8.30 4.46
N HIS A 42 11.77 7.43 4.94
CA HIS A 42 12.78 7.78 5.95
C HIS A 42 12.20 8.44 7.20
N SER A 43 10.95 8.10 7.53
CA SER A 43 10.28 8.63 8.71
C SER A 43 11.03 8.21 9.99
N THR A 44 11.33 9.19 10.83
CA THR A 44 11.82 8.93 12.20
C THR A 44 10.71 8.42 13.10
N ASN A 45 9.46 8.84 12.82
CA ASN A 45 8.26 8.48 13.57
C ASN A 45 7.60 7.25 12.94
N ARG A 46 7.42 6.18 13.71
CA ARG A 46 6.96 4.89 13.20
C ARG A 46 5.84 4.30 14.05
N VAL A 47 5.13 3.33 13.46
CA VAL A 47 4.16 2.49 14.16
C VAL A 47 4.68 1.07 14.25
N ARG A 48 4.75 0.52 15.46
CA ARG A 48 4.84 -0.92 15.65
C ARG A 48 3.44 -1.50 15.60
N ILE A 49 3.19 -2.42 14.70
CA ILE A 49 1.89 -3.05 14.49
C ILE A 49 2.04 -4.53 14.85
N ASN A 50 1.24 -4.99 15.81
CA ASN A 50 1.16 -6.39 16.18
C ASN A 50 -0.29 -6.85 15.95
N GLN A 51 -0.51 -7.65 14.91
CA GLN A 51 -1.80 -8.31 14.69
C GLN A 51 -1.90 -9.49 15.66
N ILE A 52 -2.88 -9.43 16.57
CA ILE A 52 -3.08 -10.46 17.60
C ILE A 52 -3.81 -11.66 17.01
N ASN A 53 -4.82 -11.40 16.18
CA ASN A 53 -5.61 -12.41 15.48
C ASN A 53 -6.20 -11.83 14.20
N GLU A 54 -7.15 -12.55 13.55
CA GLU A 54 -7.75 -12.12 12.28
C GLU A 54 -8.55 -10.82 12.37
N THR A 55 -9.00 -10.44 13.57
CA THR A 55 -9.90 -9.30 13.79
C THR A 55 -9.37 -8.25 14.75
N THR A 56 -8.14 -8.41 15.26
CA THR A 56 -7.61 -7.54 16.32
C THR A 56 -6.14 -7.22 16.10
N ALA A 57 -5.78 -5.95 16.26
CA ALA A 57 -4.39 -5.49 16.20
C ALA A 57 -4.11 -4.42 17.24
N THR A 58 -2.87 -4.38 17.75
CA THR A 58 -2.35 -3.33 18.61
C THR A 58 -1.33 -2.48 17.86
N PHE A 59 -1.28 -1.22 18.21
CA PHE A 59 -0.44 -0.21 17.57
C PHE A 59 0.31 0.57 18.64
N GLN A 60 1.59 0.80 18.40
CA GLN A 60 2.44 1.59 19.28
C GLN A 60 3.28 2.56 18.48
N ARG A 61 3.22 3.84 18.82
CA ARG A 61 4.03 4.90 18.23
C ARG A 61 5.40 4.99 18.89
N TYR A 62 6.42 5.15 18.10
CA TYR A 62 7.78 5.34 18.59
C TYR A 62 8.61 6.13 17.58
N THR A 63 9.71 6.73 18.03
CA THR A 63 10.73 7.27 17.14
C THR A 63 11.86 6.27 16.95
N SER A 64 12.55 6.30 15.81
CA SER A 64 13.72 5.46 15.57
C SER A 64 14.85 5.70 16.58
N GLU A 65 14.83 6.83 17.29
CA GLU A 65 15.78 7.24 18.33
C GLU A 65 15.33 6.89 19.75
N GLY A 66 14.19 6.19 19.90
CA GLY A 66 13.69 5.71 21.18
C GLY A 66 12.73 6.68 21.92
N GLY A 67 12.24 7.72 21.27
CA GLY A 67 11.25 8.65 21.82
C GLY A 67 9.81 8.29 21.44
N ILE A 68 8.87 9.17 21.83
CA ILE A 68 7.44 9.12 21.46
C ILE A 68 7.13 10.32 20.59
N PRO A 69 6.51 10.14 19.40
CA PRO A 69 6.07 11.24 18.55
C PRO A 69 5.01 12.13 19.23
N SER A 70 4.81 13.32 18.69
CA SER A 70 3.87 14.29 19.26
C SER A 70 2.42 13.74 19.29
N ARG A 71 1.65 14.12 20.31
CA ARG A 71 0.24 13.71 20.45
C ARG A 71 -0.62 14.06 19.23
N PRO A 72 -0.56 15.27 18.65
CA PRO A 72 -1.31 15.60 17.44
C PRO A 72 -1.01 14.65 16.28
N GLU A 73 0.26 14.32 16.09
CA GLU A 73 0.70 13.38 15.07
C GLU A 73 0.18 11.95 15.35
N ASN A 74 0.23 11.51 16.61
CA ASN A 74 -0.28 10.21 17.00
C ASN A 74 -1.78 10.07 16.72
N PHE A 75 -2.59 11.09 17.01
CA PHE A 75 -4.00 11.13 16.64
C PHE A 75 -4.23 11.10 15.13
N LEU A 76 -3.43 11.86 14.36
CA LEU A 76 -3.51 11.85 12.90
C LEU A 76 -3.26 10.45 12.34
N ILE A 77 -2.17 9.82 12.76
CA ILE A 77 -1.81 8.47 12.28
C ILE A 77 -2.82 7.42 12.70
N CYS A 78 -3.33 7.49 13.94
CA CYS A 78 -4.41 6.61 14.39
C CYS A 78 -5.66 6.75 13.51
N GLY A 79 -6.09 7.98 13.23
CA GLY A 79 -7.22 8.27 12.36
C GLY A 79 -7.03 7.77 10.93
N LEU A 80 -5.84 7.94 10.36
CA LEU A 80 -5.50 7.43 9.03
C LEU A 80 -5.56 5.90 8.96
N ILE A 81 -4.98 5.20 9.93
CA ILE A 81 -5.01 3.73 9.97
C ILE A 81 -6.45 3.22 10.12
N ILE A 82 -7.28 3.86 10.97
CA ILE A 82 -8.70 3.53 11.13
C ILE A 82 -9.42 3.67 9.77
N SER A 83 -9.24 4.81 9.11
CA SER A 83 -9.90 5.08 7.83
C SER A 83 -9.47 4.10 6.75
N LEU A 84 -8.18 3.78 6.66
CA LEU A 84 -7.68 2.78 5.71
C LEU A 84 -8.25 1.39 5.98
N LEU A 85 -8.36 0.96 7.24
CA LEU A 85 -8.97 -0.32 7.60
C LEU A 85 -10.46 -0.38 7.21
N GLU A 86 -11.22 0.69 7.46
CA GLU A 86 -12.63 0.78 7.04
C GLU A 86 -12.75 0.77 5.52
N GLU A 87 -11.86 1.47 4.81
CA GLU A 87 -11.86 1.57 3.35
C GLU A 87 -11.55 0.25 2.66
N ILE A 88 -10.59 -0.54 3.17
CA ILE A 88 -10.32 -1.87 2.59
C ILE A 88 -11.39 -2.90 2.93
N GLY A 89 -12.30 -2.61 3.88
CA GLY A 89 -13.46 -3.44 4.16
C GLY A 89 -13.58 -4.01 5.58
N CYS A 90 -12.88 -3.46 6.57
CA CYS A 90 -13.10 -3.80 7.98
C CYS A 90 -14.42 -3.20 8.46
N LEU A 91 -15.36 -4.04 8.87
CA LEU A 91 -16.70 -3.66 9.30
C LEU A 91 -16.84 -3.73 10.83
N GLY A 92 -17.59 -2.77 11.37
CA GLY A 92 -17.87 -2.71 12.81
C GLY A 92 -16.64 -2.40 13.64
N LEU A 93 -15.74 -1.59 13.09
CA LEU A 93 -14.48 -1.21 13.71
C LEU A 93 -14.69 -0.46 15.02
N ARG A 94 -13.90 -0.84 16.03
CA ARG A 94 -13.78 -0.22 17.33
C ARG A 94 -12.32 0.06 17.62
N CYS A 95 -12.03 1.24 18.16
CA CYS A 95 -10.68 1.62 18.56
C CYS A 95 -10.68 2.13 19.99
N GLU A 96 -9.76 1.67 20.79
CA GLU A 96 -9.57 2.08 22.18
C GLU A 96 -8.17 2.62 22.40
N MET A 97 -8.07 3.64 23.26
CA MET A 97 -6.83 4.24 23.76
C MET A 97 -6.85 4.23 25.29
N GLY A 98 -5.69 4.03 25.89
CA GLY A 98 -5.53 4.16 27.34
C GLY A 98 -5.85 5.58 27.83
N LEU A 99 -6.35 5.67 29.05
CA LEU A 99 -6.45 6.92 29.82
C LEU A 99 -5.39 6.92 30.92
N SER A 100 -4.79 8.07 31.16
CA SER A 100 -3.94 8.30 32.33
C SER A 100 -4.76 8.05 33.62
N GLY A 101 -4.62 6.85 34.16
CA GLY A 101 -5.43 6.37 35.28
C GLY A 101 -5.86 4.92 35.15
N GLY A 102 -5.46 4.25 34.05
CA GLY A 102 -5.54 2.79 33.90
C GLY A 102 -6.86 2.23 33.36
N SER A 103 -7.71 3.05 32.80
CA SER A 103 -8.89 2.61 32.01
C SER A 103 -8.71 2.89 30.52
N ASP A 104 -9.45 2.18 29.68
CA ASP A 104 -9.47 2.42 28.24
C ASP A 104 -10.68 3.27 27.83
N PHE A 105 -10.49 4.09 26.81
CA PHE A 105 -11.55 4.92 26.23
C PHE A 105 -11.76 4.57 24.77
N CYS A 106 -13.00 4.28 24.40
CA CYS A 106 -13.36 3.94 23.04
C CYS A 106 -13.48 5.21 22.17
N ILE A 107 -12.45 5.47 21.35
CA ILE A 107 -12.38 6.64 20.48
C ILE A 107 -13.08 6.46 19.13
N ARG A 108 -13.29 5.21 18.64
CA ARG A 108 -14.02 4.90 17.40
C ARG A 108 -15.06 3.84 17.69
N LYS A 109 -16.34 4.16 17.41
CA LYS A 109 -17.47 3.25 17.60
C LYS A 109 -18.60 3.62 16.65
N LYS A 110 -19.23 2.62 16.02
CA LYS A 110 -20.36 2.81 15.10
C LYS A 110 -20.05 3.84 13.99
N GLY A 111 -18.85 3.82 13.44
CA GLY A 111 -18.45 4.70 12.36
C GLY A 111 -18.24 6.17 12.76
N ARG A 112 -18.13 6.49 14.04
CA ARG A 112 -17.93 7.87 14.54
C ARG A 112 -16.79 7.93 15.53
N PHE A 113 -16.07 9.06 15.52
CA PHE A 113 -15.08 9.38 16.52
C PHE A 113 -15.73 10.00 17.76
N HIS A 114 -15.25 9.58 18.91
CA HIS A 114 -15.64 10.06 20.23
C HIS A 114 -14.38 10.50 20.98
N LEU A 115 -14.43 11.62 21.65
CA LEU A 115 -13.34 12.09 22.50
C LEU A 115 -13.90 12.36 23.91
N PRO A 116 -13.15 12.05 24.97
CA PRO A 116 -13.53 12.44 26.31
C PRO A 116 -13.47 13.96 26.47
N GLN A 117 -14.21 14.52 27.43
CA GLN A 117 -14.19 15.96 27.71
C GLN A 117 -12.77 16.48 27.96
N ASN A 118 -11.96 15.71 28.66
CA ASN A 118 -10.53 15.97 28.83
C ASN A 118 -9.70 15.01 27.96
N PHE A 119 -9.62 15.29 26.65
CA PHE A 119 -8.86 14.48 25.70
C PHE A 119 -7.34 14.49 25.97
N GLN A 120 -6.85 15.38 26.82
CA GLN A 120 -5.44 15.41 27.25
C GLN A 120 -5.07 14.20 28.12
N MET A 121 -6.05 13.50 28.67
CA MET A 121 -5.81 12.28 29.44
C MET A 121 -5.65 11.02 28.58
N LEU A 122 -5.92 11.08 27.27
CA LEU A 122 -5.70 9.94 26.37
C LEU A 122 -4.21 9.66 26.19
N GLU A 123 -3.78 8.42 26.35
CA GLU A 123 -2.44 7.95 26.01
C GLU A 123 -2.38 7.65 24.51
N ALA A 124 -2.06 8.68 23.71
CA ALA A 124 -2.17 8.62 22.26
C ALA A 124 -0.97 7.91 21.57
N ASP A 125 -0.02 7.40 22.30
CA ASP A 125 1.15 6.67 21.79
C ASP A 125 0.87 5.18 21.52
N SER A 126 -0.23 4.67 22.08
CA SER A 126 -0.67 3.31 21.84
C SER A 126 -2.19 3.22 21.73
N TRP A 127 -2.65 2.29 20.91
CA TRP A 127 -4.07 2.01 20.74
C TRP A 127 -4.29 0.58 20.27
N TRP A 128 -5.53 0.12 20.46
CA TRP A 128 -6.00 -1.20 20.09
C TRP A 128 -7.21 -1.07 19.16
N ILE A 129 -7.21 -1.85 18.08
CA ILE A 129 -8.29 -1.85 17.09
C ILE A 129 -8.84 -3.26 16.96
N GLU A 130 -10.17 -3.37 16.99
CA GLU A 130 -10.94 -4.56 16.69
C GLU A 130 -11.92 -4.26 15.54
N TRP A 131 -12.15 -5.22 14.67
CA TRP A 131 -13.21 -5.20 13.66
C TRP A 131 -14.00 -6.50 13.74
N ARG A 132 -15.31 -6.42 13.52
CA ARG A 132 -16.20 -7.57 13.63
C ARG A 132 -16.05 -8.53 12.46
N GLU A 133 -15.85 -8.02 11.25
CA GLU A 133 -15.83 -8.75 10.01
C GLU A 133 -14.94 -8.02 8.99
N PHE A 134 -14.34 -8.77 8.09
CA PHE A 134 -13.62 -8.22 6.96
C PHE A 134 -14.31 -8.67 5.66
N LYS A 135 -14.72 -7.69 4.83
CA LYS A 135 -15.21 -7.89 3.47
C LYS A 135 -14.35 -7.07 2.53
N SER A 136 -13.44 -7.71 1.80
CA SER A 136 -12.55 -7.00 0.88
C SER A 136 -13.35 -6.08 -0.05
N ARG A 137 -12.93 -4.84 -0.14
CA ARG A 137 -13.41 -3.84 -1.10
C ARG A 137 -12.40 -3.58 -2.19
N ALA A 138 -11.26 -4.30 -2.17
CA ALA A 138 -10.27 -4.22 -3.23
C ALA A 138 -10.98 -4.56 -4.55
N SER A 139 -11.11 -3.57 -5.41
CA SER A 139 -11.78 -3.72 -6.70
C SER A 139 -10.94 -4.59 -7.63
N ASP A 140 -11.55 -5.59 -8.24
CA ASP A 140 -10.96 -6.29 -9.40
C ASP A 140 -10.93 -5.41 -10.66
N THR A 141 -11.46 -4.18 -10.57
CA THR A 141 -11.55 -3.22 -11.67
C THR A 141 -10.26 -2.40 -11.82
N VAL A 142 -9.20 -3.03 -12.30
CA VAL A 142 -8.06 -2.32 -12.92
C VAL A 142 -8.25 -2.42 -14.45
N SER A 143 -9.47 -2.16 -14.94
CA SER A 143 -9.81 -2.40 -16.35
C SER A 143 -9.47 -1.26 -17.29
N ASP A 144 -9.33 -0.02 -16.84
CA ASP A 144 -9.47 1.13 -17.75
C ASP A 144 -8.26 2.08 -17.85
N ILE A 145 -7.11 1.75 -17.24
CA ILE A 145 -6.00 2.73 -17.15
C ILE A 145 -4.77 2.34 -17.99
N VAL A 146 -4.80 1.27 -18.77
CA VAL A 146 -3.63 0.92 -19.61
C VAL A 146 -3.88 1.35 -21.05
N SER A 147 -3.50 2.56 -21.37
CA SER A 147 -3.65 3.13 -22.72
C SER A 147 -2.77 2.46 -23.80
N GLN A 148 -1.82 1.59 -23.44
CA GLN A 148 -1.16 0.63 -24.33
C GLN A 148 -0.94 -0.69 -23.61
N PRO A 149 -1.34 -1.83 -24.18
CA PRO A 149 -1.16 -3.12 -23.52
C PRO A 149 0.33 -3.44 -23.43
N ILE A 150 0.81 -3.74 -22.21
CA ILE A 150 2.17 -4.27 -21.96
C ILE A 150 2.42 -5.52 -22.81
N SER A 151 1.37 -6.25 -23.17
CA SER A 151 1.38 -7.38 -24.11
C SER A 151 1.96 -7.01 -25.49
N SER A 152 1.87 -5.74 -25.93
CA SER A 152 2.49 -5.31 -27.17
C SER A 152 4.01 -5.15 -27.07
N ILE A 153 4.54 -4.98 -25.86
CA ILE A 153 5.98 -4.86 -25.57
C ILE A 153 6.61 -6.25 -25.40
N ILE A 154 5.79 -7.23 -25.00
CA ILE A 154 6.22 -8.61 -24.81
C ILE A 154 5.75 -9.40 -26.03
N SER A 155 6.67 -9.72 -26.96
CA SER A 155 6.38 -10.60 -28.11
C SER A 155 5.86 -11.95 -27.59
N THR A 156 4.56 -12.21 -27.74
CA THR A 156 3.91 -13.37 -27.12
C THR A 156 3.60 -14.44 -28.14
N ASP A 157 4.23 -15.57 -27.98
CA ASP A 157 3.60 -16.85 -28.32
C ASP A 157 2.32 -17.00 -27.43
N GLN A 158 1.16 -17.27 -28.05
CA GLN A 158 -0.17 -17.37 -27.40
C GLN A 158 -0.24 -18.39 -26.26
N THR A 159 0.83 -19.13 -26.00
CA THR A 159 0.93 -20.13 -24.93
C THR A 159 1.12 -19.56 -23.51
N VAL A 160 1.49 -18.26 -23.40
CA VAL A 160 1.72 -17.60 -22.11
C VAL A 160 0.55 -16.67 -21.79
N PRO A 161 -0.14 -16.82 -20.66
CA PRO A 161 -1.24 -15.92 -20.28
C PRO A 161 -0.68 -14.60 -19.73
N VAL A 162 0.12 -13.87 -20.53
CA VAL A 162 0.81 -12.63 -20.10
C VAL A 162 -0.20 -11.59 -19.65
N ASP A 163 -1.32 -11.43 -20.34
CA ASP A 163 -2.35 -10.46 -19.96
C ASP A 163 -2.94 -10.76 -18.57
N ALA A 164 -3.19 -12.03 -18.27
CA ALA A 164 -3.66 -12.43 -16.95
C ALA A 164 -2.62 -12.17 -15.85
N LEU A 165 -1.33 -12.41 -16.14
CA LEU A 165 -0.23 -12.13 -15.22
C LEU A 165 -0.08 -10.62 -14.97
N VAL A 166 -0.10 -9.83 -16.04
CA VAL A 166 -0.02 -8.36 -15.97
C VAL A 166 -1.20 -7.79 -15.20
N LYS A 167 -2.43 -8.24 -15.51
CA LYS A 167 -3.64 -7.83 -14.80
C LYS A 167 -3.54 -8.11 -13.29
N ARG A 168 -3.01 -9.28 -12.92
CA ARG A 168 -2.83 -9.63 -11.49
C ARG A 168 -1.76 -8.79 -10.81
N LEU A 169 -0.66 -8.50 -11.49
CA LEU A 169 0.39 -7.63 -10.98
C LEU A 169 -0.12 -6.20 -10.80
N LEU A 170 -0.84 -5.64 -11.77
CA LEU A 170 -1.41 -4.30 -11.72
C LEU A 170 -2.50 -4.16 -10.64
N ALA A 171 -3.27 -5.21 -10.36
CA ALA A 171 -4.28 -5.19 -9.30
C ALA A 171 -3.68 -4.87 -7.91
N ASP A 172 -2.41 -5.20 -7.67
CA ASP A 172 -1.64 -4.76 -6.51
C ASP A 172 -0.14 -4.71 -6.84
N ILE A 173 0.27 -3.70 -7.62
CA ILE A 173 1.65 -3.53 -8.09
C ILE A 173 2.63 -3.27 -6.95
N SER A 174 2.15 -2.71 -5.84
CA SER A 174 2.95 -2.42 -4.67
C SER A 174 3.25 -3.66 -3.82
N HIS A 175 2.53 -4.76 -4.05
CA HIS A 175 2.77 -6.02 -3.34
C HIS A 175 4.13 -6.62 -3.71
N GLN A 176 4.78 -7.27 -2.72
CA GLN A 176 6.04 -7.99 -2.95
C GLN A 176 5.75 -9.42 -3.44
N TRP A 177 5.31 -9.50 -4.70
CA TRP A 177 4.93 -10.75 -5.33
C TRP A 177 6.04 -11.80 -5.28
N LYS A 178 5.66 -13.02 -4.93
CA LYS A 178 6.48 -14.22 -5.10
C LYS A 178 6.01 -15.02 -6.30
N VAL A 179 6.93 -15.73 -6.94
CA VAL A 179 6.59 -16.51 -8.15
C VAL A 179 5.55 -17.58 -7.87
N GLU A 180 5.57 -18.20 -6.69
CA GLU A 180 4.61 -19.19 -6.25
C GLU A 180 3.20 -18.61 -6.12
N GLU A 181 3.11 -17.43 -5.55
CA GLU A 181 1.87 -16.71 -5.32
C GLU A 181 1.24 -16.28 -6.64
N LEU A 182 2.02 -15.64 -7.53
CA LEU A 182 1.52 -15.25 -8.85
C LEU A 182 1.11 -16.46 -9.69
N ALA A 183 1.86 -17.58 -9.62
CA ALA A 183 1.51 -18.80 -10.31
C ALA A 183 0.15 -19.34 -9.82
N HIS A 184 -0.07 -19.39 -8.51
CA HIS A 184 -1.32 -19.82 -7.91
C HIS A 184 -2.51 -18.96 -8.36
N GLU A 185 -2.35 -17.64 -8.37
CA GLU A 185 -3.38 -16.67 -8.80
C GLU A 185 -3.85 -16.88 -10.25
N VAL A 186 -3.00 -17.44 -11.11
CA VAL A 186 -3.34 -17.74 -12.53
C VAL A 186 -3.55 -19.24 -12.79
N GLY A 187 -3.72 -20.05 -11.74
CA GLY A 187 -4.00 -21.48 -11.86
C GLY A 187 -2.82 -22.32 -12.40
N LEU A 188 -1.58 -21.86 -12.18
CA LEU A 188 -0.38 -22.56 -12.64
C LEU A 188 0.48 -23.04 -11.46
N SER A 189 1.28 -24.08 -11.69
CA SER A 189 2.40 -24.38 -10.80
C SER A 189 3.56 -23.41 -11.04
N LYS A 190 4.41 -23.17 -10.01
CA LYS A 190 5.65 -22.40 -10.14
C LYS A 190 6.47 -22.81 -11.36
N ARG A 191 6.71 -24.12 -11.53
CA ARG A 191 7.48 -24.67 -12.64
C ARG A 191 6.84 -24.37 -14.00
N SER A 192 5.50 -24.49 -14.09
CA SER A 192 4.76 -24.18 -15.32
C SER A 192 4.86 -22.72 -15.68
N LEU A 193 4.71 -21.81 -14.68
CA LEU A 193 4.87 -20.37 -14.89
C LEU A 193 6.28 -20.03 -15.36
N GLN A 194 7.32 -20.51 -14.66
CA GLN A 194 8.72 -20.24 -15.04
C GLN A 194 9.05 -20.75 -16.46
N ARG A 195 8.59 -21.95 -16.80
CA ARG A 195 8.77 -22.52 -18.15
C ARG A 195 8.09 -21.65 -19.21
N LYS A 196 6.85 -21.22 -18.97
CA LYS A 196 6.10 -20.39 -19.91
C LYS A 196 6.76 -19.02 -20.08
N LEU A 197 7.19 -18.37 -19.00
CA LEU A 197 7.93 -17.12 -19.09
C LEU A 197 9.25 -17.30 -19.84
N GLY A 198 9.98 -18.39 -19.62
CA GLY A 198 11.21 -18.71 -20.33
C GLY A 198 11.03 -18.85 -21.85
N ILE A 199 9.91 -19.43 -22.30
CA ILE A 199 9.56 -19.49 -23.74
C ILE A 199 9.39 -18.08 -24.34
N ALA A 200 8.83 -17.14 -23.54
CA ALA A 200 8.69 -15.73 -23.94
C ALA A 200 9.98 -14.91 -23.73
N GLY A 201 11.12 -15.53 -23.43
CA GLY A 201 12.38 -14.84 -23.16
C GLY A 201 12.41 -14.04 -21.85
N LEU A 202 11.48 -14.30 -20.94
CA LEU A 202 11.31 -13.60 -19.68
C LEU A 202 11.62 -14.49 -18.49
N ASN A 203 11.92 -13.84 -17.37
CA ASN A 203 11.83 -14.45 -16.06
C ASN A 203 10.85 -13.66 -15.18
N PHE A 204 10.46 -14.24 -14.04
CA PHE A 204 9.51 -13.61 -13.13
C PHE A 204 9.94 -12.22 -12.67
N SER A 205 11.21 -12.03 -12.29
CA SER A 205 11.71 -10.74 -11.82
C SER A 205 11.68 -9.68 -12.92
N ASN A 206 12.00 -10.05 -14.17
CA ASN A 206 11.92 -9.15 -15.31
C ASN A 206 10.48 -8.76 -15.61
N LEU A 207 9.54 -9.70 -15.57
CA LEU A 207 8.11 -9.41 -15.76
C LEU A 207 7.63 -8.39 -14.71
N VAL A 208 7.88 -8.65 -13.42
CA VAL A 208 7.47 -7.74 -12.34
C VAL A 208 8.09 -6.36 -12.52
N ARG A 209 9.38 -6.29 -12.86
CA ARG A 209 10.09 -5.03 -13.10
C ARG A 209 9.47 -4.26 -14.27
N LEU A 210 9.19 -4.90 -15.41
CA LEU A 210 8.57 -4.27 -16.56
C LEU A 210 7.20 -3.67 -16.23
N VAL A 211 6.35 -4.41 -15.52
CA VAL A 211 5.03 -3.94 -15.10
C VAL A 211 5.15 -2.75 -14.14
N ARG A 212 6.10 -2.79 -13.19
CA ARG A 212 6.37 -1.69 -12.27
C ARG A 212 6.85 -0.42 -12.97
N ILE A 213 7.76 -0.55 -13.95
CA ILE A 213 8.25 0.59 -14.73
C ILE A 213 7.14 1.18 -15.59
N HIS A 214 6.32 0.34 -16.22
CA HIS A 214 5.19 0.81 -17.02
C HIS A 214 4.20 1.63 -16.17
N GLU A 215 3.80 1.12 -15.01
CA GLU A 215 2.93 1.85 -14.09
C GLU A 215 3.59 3.13 -13.56
N ALA A 216 4.90 3.11 -13.33
CA ALA A 216 5.63 4.31 -12.95
C ALA A 216 5.61 5.38 -14.06
N CYS A 217 5.71 5.00 -15.34
CA CYS A 217 5.58 5.93 -16.46
C CYS A 217 4.20 6.60 -16.48
N SER A 218 3.12 5.83 -16.28
CA SER A 218 1.76 6.37 -16.21
C SER A 218 1.62 7.37 -15.06
N LEU A 219 2.09 7.02 -13.85
CA LEU A 219 2.05 7.91 -12.68
C LEU A 219 2.91 9.17 -12.86
N LEU A 220 4.04 9.07 -13.55
CA LEU A 220 4.89 10.23 -13.88
C LEU A 220 4.21 11.19 -14.85
N ALA A 221 3.42 10.67 -15.79
CA ALA A 221 2.66 11.44 -16.76
C ALA A 221 1.43 12.12 -16.14
N GLU A 222 0.69 11.39 -15.30
CA GLU A 222 -0.64 11.75 -14.84
C GLU A 222 -0.65 12.51 -13.49
N SER A 223 0.46 12.48 -12.72
CA SER A 223 0.49 13.06 -11.37
C SER A 223 1.74 13.87 -11.06
N ASP A 224 1.59 14.89 -10.18
CA ASP A 224 2.68 15.64 -9.59
C ASP A 224 3.30 14.96 -8.36
N ALA A 225 2.91 13.71 -8.08
CA ALA A 225 3.38 12.98 -6.92
C ALA A 225 4.92 12.94 -6.84
N PRO A 226 5.50 13.05 -5.66
CA PRO A 226 6.94 12.92 -5.46
C PRO A 226 7.46 11.59 -6.01
N LEU A 227 8.66 11.58 -6.58
CA LEU A 227 9.27 10.35 -7.11
C LEU A 227 9.37 9.24 -6.06
N THR A 228 9.57 9.61 -4.79
CA THR A 228 9.56 8.68 -3.66
C THR A 228 8.20 7.99 -3.50
N SER A 229 7.11 8.74 -3.64
CA SER A 229 5.74 8.20 -3.58
C SER A 229 5.48 7.24 -4.75
N ILE A 230 5.85 7.62 -5.98
CA ILE A 230 5.72 6.77 -7.17
C ILE A 230 6.52 5.48 -7.01
N ALA A 231 7.79 5.57 -6.59
CA ALA A 231 8.63 4.41 -6.36
C ALA A 231 8.00 3.44 -5.33
N PHE A 232 7.49 3.97 -4.23
CA PHE A 232 6.81 3.18 -3.21
C PHE A 232 5.57 2.48 -3.78
N CYS A 233 4.69 3.24 -4.45
CA CYS A 233 3.41 2.74 -4.98
C CYS A 233 3.59 1.69 -6.06
N THR A 234 4.65 1.81 -6.84
CA THR A 234 5.03 0.81 -7.84
C THR A 234 5.87 -0.35 -7.29
N GLY A 235 6.05 -0.41 -5.96
CA GLY A 235 6.58 -1.59 -5.27
C GLY A 235 8.09 -1.70 -5.21
N PHE A 236 8.84 -0.64 -5.53
CA PHE A 236 10.30 -0.61 -5.34
C PHE A 236 10.66 -0.56 -3.86
N SER A 237 11.85 -1.07 -3.51
CA SER A 237 12.34 -1.10 -2.12
C SER A 237 12.75 0.27 -1.60
N ASP A 238 13.27 1.10 -2.50
CA ASP A 238 13.74 2.46 -2.22
C ASP A 238 13.84 3.28 -3.51
N SER A 239 14.01 4.60 -3.38
CA SER A 239 14.07 5.51 -4.53
C SER A 239 15.34 5.36 -5.37
N ALA A 240 16.44 4.90 -4.78
CA ALA A 240 17.68 4.65 -5.52
C ALA A 240 17.54 3.39 -6.40
N HIS A 241 16.92 2.33 -5.90
CA HIS A 241 16.57 1.14 -6.67
C HIS A 241 15.61 1.50 -7.81
N PHE A 242 14.55 2.26 -7.53
CA PHE A 242 13.64 2.77 -8.56
C PHE A 242 14.37 3.53 -9.66
N SER A 243 15.20 4.52 -9.31
CA SER A 243 15.90 5.36 -10.28
C SER A 243 16.87 4.56 -11.15
N ARG A 244 17.56 3.57 -10.58
CA ARG A 244 18.47 2.67 -11.32
C ARG A 244 17.70 1.80 -12.30
N ASP A 245 16.64 1.14 -11.85
CA ASP A 245 15.84 0.24 -12.69
C ASP A 245 15.08 0.99 -13.76
N PHE A 246 14.55 2.19 -13.43
CA PHE A 246 13.90 3.07 -14.39
C PHE A 246 14.88 3.49 -15.49
N ARG A 247 16.08 4.00 -15.12
CA ARG A 247 17.11 4.39 -16.09
C ARG A 247 17.58 3.21 -16.94
N ALA A 248 17.74 2.02 -16.34
CA ALA A 248 18.12 0.82 -17.10
C ALA A 248 17.05 0.40 -18.12
N SER A 249 15.77 0.66 -17.84
CA SER A 249 14.65 0.29 -18.70
C SER A 249 14.30 1.36 -19.74
N MET A 250 14.38 2.65 -19.36
CA MET A 250 13.92 3.79 -20.16
C MET A 250 15.05 4.61 -20.78
N GLY A 251 16.32 4.34 -20.43
CA GLY A 251 17.49 5.09 -20.88
C GLY A 251 17.71 6.44 -20.21
N MET A 252 16.75 6.93 -19.43
CA MET A 252 16.78 8.23 -18.74
C MET A 252 16.28 8.13 -17.31
N THR A 253 16.52 9.16 -16.49
CA THR A 253 16.03 9.17 -15.11
C THR A 253 14.52 9.44 -15.03
N PRO A 254 13.82 9.06 -13.94
CA PRO A 254 12.41 9.41 -13.75
C PRO A 254 12.13 10.92 -13.80
N THR A 255 13.10 11.74 -13.32
CA THR A 255 13.01 13.19 -13.36
C THR A 255 13.04 13.72 -14.80
N ASP A 256 14.01 13.25 -15.59
CA ASP A 256 14.15 13.64 -17.00
C ASP A 256 12.92 13.19 -17.81
N TYR A 257 12.46 11.95 -17.58
CA TYR A 257 11.25 11.42 -18.23
C TYR A 257 10.03 12.30 -17.94
N ARG A 258 9.79 12.68 -16.68
CA ARG A 258 8.68 13.58 -16.32
C ARG A 258 8.79 14.93 -17.01
N ALA A 259 10.01 15.49 -17.10
CA ALA A 259 10.23 16.78 -17.75
C ALA A 259 10.02 16.73 -19.29
N GLU A 260 10.26 15.58 -19.92
CA GLU A 260 10.15 15.41 -21.37
C GLU A 260 8.71 15.18 -21.82
N ILE A 261 7.85 14.57 -20.99
CA ILE A 261 6.46 14.24 -21.34
C ILE A 261 5.46 15.32 -20.94
N ARG A 262 5.87 16.37 -20.26
CA ARG A 262 5.07 17.55 -19.86
C ARG A 262 5.50 18.82 -20.55
#